data_e8f886ed756bf1636f5d5e45698cd7b0
#
_entry.id   e8f886ed756bf1636f5d5e45698cd7b0
#
_cell.length_a   1.000
_cell.length_b   1.000
_cell.length_c   1.000
_cell.angle_alpha   90.00
_cell.angle_beta   90.00
_cell.angle_gamma   90.00
#
_symmetry.space_group_name_H-M   'P 1'
#
loop_
_entity.id
_entity.type
_entity.pdbx_description
1 polymer ?
#
loop_
_entity_poly.entity_id
_entity_poly.type
_entity_poly.pdbx_seq_one_letter_code
_entity_poly.pdbx_strand_id
1 'polypeptide(L)'
;MIEDDVVIGPNVTLIGASHKKEDIAKYGKVVTTTKGKITVKKGSWIGAGSIILPNVTIHEGAVVGAGAVVTKDVEPYTIVAGVPARKIGVVK
;
A
#
# COMPACT_ATOMS: atom_id res chain seq x y z
N MET A 1 -3.00 -4.10 8.22
CA MET A 1 -2.02 -5.18 8.47
C MET A 1 -1.08 -5.34 7.30
N ILE A 2 0.18 -5.51 7.57
CA ILE A 2 1.19 -5.71 6.54
C ILE A 2 1.74 -7.11 6.69
N GLU A 3 1.61 -7.93 5.65
CA GLU A 3 2.05 -9.33 5.66
C GLU A 3 3.53 -9.46 5.29
N ASP A 4 4.01 -10.71 5.24
CA ASP A 4 5.42 -10.99 4.97
C ASP A 4 5.83 -10.62 3.55
N ASP A 5 7.12 -10.37 3.36
CA ASP A 5 7.72 -10.11 2.06
C ASP A 5 7.14 -8.90 1.33
N VAL A 6 6.53 -7.97 2.05
CA VAL A 6 6.09 -6.70 1.50
C VAL A 6 7.27 -5.74 1.44
N VAL A 7 7.44 -5.08 0.30
CA VAL A 7 8.45 -4.04 0.13
C VAL A 7 7.75 -2.69 0.06
N ILE A 8 8.10 -1.79 0.96
CA ILE A 8 7.54 -0.45 1.00
C ILE A 8 8.68 0.56 0.83
N GLY A 9 8.58 1.38 -0.20
CA GLY A 9 9.57 2.41 -0.47
C GLY A 9 9.53 3.56 0.53
N PRO A 10 10.49 4.48 0.45
CA PRO A 10 10.54 5.62 1.37
C PRO A 10 9.35 6.56 1.15
N ASN A 11 8.98 7.27 2.21
CA ASN A 11 7.93 8.29 2.19
C ASN A 11 6.56 7.79 1.76
N VAL A 12 6.27 6.51 1.94
CA VAL A 12 4.93 5.97 1.74
C VAL A 12 4.05 6.34 2.92
N THR A 13 2.83 6.79 2.64
CA THR A 13 1.86 7.13 3.67
C THR A 13 0.71 6.14 3.63
N LEU A 14 0.48 5.46 4.74
CA LEU A 14 -0.65 4.53 4.91
C LEU A 14 -1.66 5.19 5.84
N ILE A 15 -2.85 5.48 5.30
CA ILE A 15 -3.91 6.14 6.05
C ILE A 15 -4.91 5.08 6.51
N GLY A 16 -4.84 4.67 7.76
CA GLY A 16 -5.69 3.59 8.23
C GLY A 16 -5.77 3.50 9.73
N ALA A 17 -6.29 2.38 10.21
CA ALA A 17 -6.35 2.08 11.64
C ALA A 17 -4.94 1.86 12.20
N SER A 18 -4.84 1.71 13.51
CA SER A 18 -3.57 1.58 14.22
C SER A 18 -2.68 0.47 13.66
N HIS A 19 -1.40 0.77 13.62
CA HIS A 19 -0.35 -0.18 13.26
C HIS A 19 0.61 -0.31 14.44
N LYS A 20 1.40 -1.37 14.45
CA LYS A 20 2.43 -1.54 15.46
C LYS A 20 3.54 -0.54 15.25
N LYS A 21 4.17 -0.10 16.34
CA LYS A 21 5.26 0.88 16.27
C LYS A 21 6.41 0.41 15.39
N GLU A 22 6.77 -0.86 15.47
CA GLU A 22 7.83 -1.41 14.64
C GLU A 22 7.49 -1.36 13.16
N ASP A 23 6.23 -1.50 12.80
CA ASP A 23 5.81 -1.37 11.40
C ASP A 23 6.00 0.06 10.91
N ILE A 24 5.68 1.04 11.73
CA ILE A 24 5.89 2.45 11.38
C ILE A 24 7.37 2.74 11.15
N ALA A 25 8.22 2.28 12.06
CA ALA A 25 9.65 2.52 11.95
C ALA A 25 10.27 1.79 10.75
N LYS A 26 9.77 0.61 10.44
CA LYS A 26 10.31 -0.24 9.38
C LYS A 26 9.84 0.15 7.99
N TYR A 27 8.58 0.54 7.86
CA TYR A 27 7.95 0.70 6.54
C TYR A 27 7.63 2.15 6.17
N GLY A 28 7.91 3.09 7.03
CA GLY A 28 7.71 4.50 6.73
C GLY A 28 6.61 5.13 7.58
N LYS A 29 5.94 6.13 7.01
CA LYS A 29 5.01 6.96 7.74
C LYS A 29 3.61 6.39 7.71
N VAL A 30 2.98 6.27 8.88
CA VAL A 30 1.59 5.85 9.01
C VAL A 30 0.79 6.98 9.64
N VAL A 31 -0.31 7.33 8.99
CA VAL A 31 -1.28 8.28 9.53
C VAL A 31 -2.49 7.46 9.95
N THR A 32 -2.76 7.41 11.26
CA THR A 32 -3.90 6.64 11.76
C THR A 32 -5.16 7.47 11.70
N THR A 33 -6.29 6.79 11.42
CA THR A 33 -7.61 7.39 11.50
C THR A 33 -8.48 6.53 12.41
N THR A 34 -9.63 7.07 12.80
CA THR A 34 -10.58 6.30 13.60
C THR A 34 -11.41 5.34 12.76
N LYS A 35 -11.33 5.44 11.45
CA LYS A 35 -12.12 4.62 10.51
C LYS A 35 -11.24 3.99 9.47
N GLY A 36 -11.56 2.76 9.15
CA GLY A 36 -10.89 2.03 8.10
C GLY A 36 -9.56 1.45 8.53
N LYS A 37 -9.13 0.47 7.81
CA LYS A 37 -7.82 -0.15 7.99
C LYS A 37 -7.25 -0.47 6.62
N ILE A 38 -5.95 -0.62 6.58
CA ILE A 38 -5.24 -1.01 5.37
C ILE A 38 -4.69 -2.41 5.56
N THR A 39 -4.85 -3.24 4.54
CA THR A 39 -4.25 -4.56 4.49
C THR A 39 -3.33 -4.60 3.28
N VAL A 40 -2.07 -4.98 3.51
CA VAL A 40 -1.07 -5.14 2.45
C VAL A 40 -0.62 -6.58 2.50
N LYS A 41 -1.00 -7.36 1.49
CA LYS A 41 -0.75 -8.78 1.47
C LYS A 41 0.63 -9.12 0.94
N LYS A 42 1.07 -10.34 1.23
CA LYS A 42 2.45 -10.76 1.02
C LYS A 42 2.95 -10.54 -0.40
N GLY A 43 4.22 -10.24 -0.51
CA GLY A 43 4.91 -10.12 -1.79
C GLY A 43 4.56 -8.87 -2.59
N SER A 44 3.71 -7.98 -2.05
CA SER A 44 3.40 -6.75 -2.76
C SER A 44 4.51 -5.72 -2.61
N TRP A 45 4.53 -4.77 -3.54
CA TRP A 45 5.53 -3.72 -3.57
C TRP A 45 4.85 -2.37 -3.68
N ILE A 46 5.10 -1.50 -2.69
CA ILE A 46 4.56 -0.15 -2.66
C ILE A 46 5.68 0.84 -2.99
N GLY A 47 5.56 1.52 -4.12
CA GLY A 47 6.57 2.47 -4.58
C GLY A 47 6.69 3.72 -3.71
N ALA A 48 7.85 4.36 -3.77
CA ALA A 48 8.15 5.53 -2.96
C ALA A 48 7.12 6.65 -3.13
N GLY A 49 6.78 7.31 -2.03
CA GLY A 49 5.88 8.46 -2.05
C GLY A 49 4.41 8.15 -2.29
N SER A 50 4.03 6.88 -2.37
CA SER A 50 2.64 6.51 -2.56
C SER A 50 1.79 6.80 -1.33
N ILE A 51 0.50 7.01 -1.56
CA ILE A 51 -0.48 7.23 -0.49
C ILE A 51 -1.56 6.16 -0.64
N ILE A 52 -1.78 5.41 0.42
CA ILE A 52 -2.81 4.35 0.45
C ILE A 52 -3.93 4.82 1.38
N LEU A 53 -5.13 4.92 0.84
CA LEU A 53 -6.29 5.44 1.58
C LEU A 53 -6.93 4.38 2.48
N PRO A 54 -7.79 4.79 3.43
CA PRO A 54 -8.45 3.85 4.34
C PRO A 54 -9.27 2.79 3.60
N ASN A 55 -9.36 1.62 4.21
CA ASN A 55 -10.15 0.48 3.72
C ASN A 55 -9.64 -0.15 2.43
N VAL A 56 -8.43 0.19 2.01
CA VAL A 56 -7.83 -0.39 0.82
C VAL A 56 -7.13 -1.69 1.18
N THR A 57 -7.30 -2.71 0.35
CA THR A 57 -6.53 -3.95 0.41
C THR A 57 -5.64 -4.03 -0.82
N ILE A 58 -4.35 -4.15 -0.59
CA ILE A 58 -3.36 -4.44 -1.64
C ILE A 58 -3.16 -5.94 -1.62
N HIS A 59 -3.62 -6.64 -2.64
CA HIS A 59 -3.57 -8.11 -2.68
C HIS A 59 -2.18 -8.64 -3.03
N GLU A 60 -2.00 -9.96 -2.93
CA GLU A 60 -0.69 -10.60 -3.05
C GLU A 60 0.01 -10.22 -4.36
N GLY A 61 1.29 -9.94 -4.25
CA GLY A 61 2.13 -9.70 -5.42
C GLY A 61 1.79 -8.46 -6.24
N ALA A 62 0.90 -7.61 -5.75
CA ALA A 62 0.55 -6.38 -6.45
C ALA A 62 1.68 -5.36 -6.38
N VAL A 63 1.75 -4.47 -7.36
CA VAL A 63 2.75 -3.41 -7.42
C VAL A 63 2.06 -2.07 -7.51
N VAL A 64 2.41 -1.16 -6.61
CA VAL A 64 1.94 0.22 -6.62
C VAL A 64 3.11 1.10 -7.09
N GLY A 65 2.93 1.80 -8.19
CA GLY A 65 3.96 2.68 -8.74
C GLY A 65 4.25 3.86 -7.83
N ALA A 66 5.45 4.40 -7.93
CA ALA A 66 5.88 5.53 -7.11
C ALA A 66 4.92 6.72 -7.27
N GLY A 67 4.62 7.39 -6.16
CA GLY A 67 3.76 8.58 -6.16
C GLY A 67 2.29 8.32 -6.42
N ALA A 68 1.84 7.07 -6.46
CA ALA A 68 0.44 6.75 -6.69
C ALA A 68 -0.43 7.07 -5.48
N VAL A 69 -1.68 7.42 -5.73
CA VAL A 69 -2.69 7.56 -4.67
C VAL A 69 -3.71 6.45 -4.87
N VAL A 70 -3.66 5.44 -3.99
CA VAL A 70 -4.49 4.24 -4.12
C VAL A 70 -5.80 4.45 -3.36
N THR A 71 -6.89 4.51 -4.10
CA THR A 71 -8.22 4.80 -3.57
C THR A 71 -9.12 3.57 -3.52
N LYS A 72 -8.73 2.49 -4.19
CA LYS A 72 -9.51 1.24 -4.27
C LYS A 72 -8.58 0.04 -4.10
N ASP A 73 -9.15 -1.11 -3.78
CA ASP A 73 -8.40 -2.34 -3.66
C ASP A 73 -7.60 -2.61 -4.94
N VAL A 74 -6.42 -3.18 -4.76
CA VAL A 74 -5.54 -3.59 -5.87
C VAL A 74 -5.58 -5.10 -5.95
N GLU A 75 -5.99 -5.62 -7.10
CA GLU A 75 -6.10 -7.08 -7.32
C GLU A 75 -4.73 -7.76 -7.30
N PRO A 76 -4.70 -9.08 -7.03
CA PRO A 76 -3.44 -9.81 -7.00
C PRO A 76 -2.65 -9.65 -8.31
N TYR A 77 -1.33 -9.52 -8.18
CA TYR A 77 -0.40 -9.46 -9.30
C TYR A 77 -0.72 -8.39 -10.33
N THR A 78 -1.33 -7.31 -9.87
CA THR A 78 -1.70 -6.17 -10.71
C THR A 78 -0.78 -4.99 -10.43
N ILE A 79 -0.42 -4.27 -11.48
CA ILE A 79 0.39 -3.05 -11.38
C ILE A 79 -0.55 -1.86 -11.54
N VAL A 80 -0.53 -0.97 -10.55
CA VAL A 80 -1.30 0.28 -10.60
C VAL A 80 -0.37 1.47 -10.45
N ALA A 81 -0.75 2.60 -11.02
CA ALA A 81 0.02 3.84 -10.92
C ALA A 81 -0.91 5.03 -11.16
N GLY A 82 -0.44 6.22 -10.75
CA GLY A 82 -1.13 7.48 -11.01
C GLY A 82 -1.97 7.98 -9.85
N VAL A 83 -2.63 9.10 -10.07
CA VAL A 83 -3.50 9.79 -9.10
C VAL A 83 -4.83 10.12 -9.77
N PRO A 84 -5.91 9.39 -9.46
CA PRO A 84 -5.97 8.17 -8.66
C PRO A 84 -5.31 6.99 -9.37
N ALA A 85 -4.83 6.03 -8.60
CA ALA A 85 -4.14 4.88 -9.18
C ALA A 85 -5.06 4.06 -10.07
N ARG A 86 -4.53 3.65 -11.22
CA ARG A 86 -5.24 2.85 -12.22
C ARG A 86 -4.38 1.67 -12.61
N LYS A 87 -5.02 0.58 -12.99
CA LYS A 87 -4.31 -0.58 -13.51
C LYS A 87 -3.57 -0.23 -14.80
N ILE A 88 -2.28 -0.51 -14.82
CA ILE A 88 -1.45 -0.28 -16.00
C ILE A 88 -0.82 -1.57 -16.53
N GLY A 89 -0.92 -2.67 -15.79
CA GLY A 89 -0.37 -3.93 -16.22
C GLY A 89 -0.56 -5.02 -15.17
N VAL A 90 0.08 -6.14 -15.42
CA VAL A 90 0.09 -7.27 -14.50
C VAL A 90 1.52 -7.73 -14.27
N VAL A 91 1.76 -8.31 -13.11
CA VAL A 91 3.05 -8.92 -12.78
C VAL A 91 3.09 -10.31 -13.40
N LYS A 92 4.14 -10.58 -14.14
CA LYS A 92 4.31 -11.88 -14.80
C LYS A 92 5.34 -12.74 -14.09
#